data_7f3a739fb78b0e524f860bf3267cd2d1
#
_entry.id   7f3a739fb78b0e524f860bf3267cd2d1
#
_cell.length_a   1.000
_cell.length_b   1.000
_cell.length_c   1.000
_cell.angle_alpha   90.00
_cell.angle_beta   90.00
_cell.angle_gamma   90.00
#
_symmetry.space_group_name_H-M   'P 1'
#
loop_
_entity.id
_entity.type
_entity.pdbx_description
1 polymer ?
#
loop_
_entity_poly.entity_id
_entity_poly.type
_entity_poly.pdbx_seq_one_letter_code
_entity_poly.pdbx_strand_id
1 'polypeptide(L)'
;LIKIEAIVREEKFEQVKSALQDIQVNGVTISQVMGYGTQRGYTEIVRGSEVDILLHPKIKFEVVVSSEEWEQKTISAIQKAAFTGEVGDGKIFSYEIRSAVKIRTKETGYDAVQSQDNL
;
A
#
# COMPACT_ATOMS: atom_id res chain seq x y z
N LEU A 1 2.35 9.99 -14.05
CA LEU A 1 2.33 8.70 -13.34
C LEU A 1 2.30 8.93 -11.84
N ILE A 2 1.50 8.16 -11.16
CA ILE A 2 1.27 8.34 -9.75
C ILE A 2 1.55 7.03 -9.03
N LYS A 3 2.32 7.09 -7.95
CA LYS A 3 2.59 5.92 -7.14
C LYS A 3 1.71 5.95 -5.90
N ILE A 4 1.11 4.81 -5.61
CA ILE A 4 0.28 4.64 -4.43
C ILE A 4 0.98 3.64 -3.54
N GLU A 5 1.14 3.99 -2.27
CA GLU A 5 1.69 3.10 -1.26
C GLU A 5 0.66 2.93 -0.17
N ALA A 6 0.26 1.72 0.08
CA ALA A 6 -0.72 1.44 1.11
C ALA A 6 -0.10 0.53 2.16
N ILE A 7 -0.16 0.92 3.41
CA ILE A 7 0.34 0.10 4.51
C ILE A 7 -0.88 -0.33 5.30
N VAL A 8 -1.15 -1.63 5.32
CA VAL A 8 -2.37 -2.17 5.87
C VAL A 8 -2.07 -3.28 6.87
N ARG A 9 -3.09 -3.72 7.58
CA ARG A 9 -2.94 -4.84 8.50
C ARG A 9 -2.61 -6.11 7.75
N GLU A 10 -1.82 -6.97 8.35
CA GLU A 10 -1.50 -8.25 7.75
C GLU A 10 -2.73 -9.06 7.41
N GLU A 11 -3.69 -9.06 8.29
CA GLU A 11 -4.88 -9.88 8.10
C GLU A 11 -5.77 -9.38 6.96
N LYS A 12 -5.47 -8.22 6.42
CA LYS A 12 -6.22 -7.69 5.28
C LYS A 12 -5.52 -7.94 3.95
N PHE A 13 -4.44 -8.70 3.96
CA PHE A 13 -3.68 -8.96 2.74
C PHE A 13 -4.55 -9.53 1.62
N GLU A 14 -5.32 -10.57 1.91
CA GLU A 14 -6.11 -11.21 0.86
C GLU A 14 -7.21 -10.30 0.33
N GLN A 15 -7.86 -9.57 1.20
CA GLN A 15 -8.93 -8.68 0.79
C GLN A 15 -8.40 -7.55 -0.10
N VAL A 16 -7.26 -6.97 0.24
CA VAL A 16 -6.69 -5.89 -0.55
C VAL A 16 -6.19 -6.45 -1.88
N LYS A 17 -5.54 -7.61 -1.87
CA LYS A 17 -5.08 -8.23 -3.09
C LYS A 17 -6.24 -8.50 -4.04
N SER A 18 -7.33 -9.05 -3.53
CA SER A 18 -8.50 -9.34 -4.34
C SER A 18 -9.14 -8.07 -4.87
N ALA A 19 -9.21 -7.03 -4.06
CA ALA A 19 -9.80 -5.77 -4.50
C ALA A 19 -9.01 -5.16 -5.65
N LEU A 20 -7.69 -5.25 -5.60
CA LEU A 20 -6.85 -4.75 -6.68
C LEU A 20 -7.00 -5.59 -7.95
N GLN A 21 -7.11 -6.89 -7.80
CA GLN A 21 -7.35 -7.77 -8.94
C GLN A 21 -8.72 -7.48 -9.58
N ASP A 22 -9.72 -7.21 -8.77
CA ASP A 22 -11.07 -6.95 -9.28
C ASP A 22 -11.13 -5.71 -10.14
N ILE A 23 -10.31 -4.71 -9.87
CA ILE A 23 -10.26 -3.53 -10.72
C ILE A 23 -9.14 -3.63 -11.76
N GLN A 24 -8.57 -4.82 -11.88
CA GLN A 24 -7.58 -5.13 -12.91
C GLN A 24 -6.26 -4.37 -12.78
N VAL A 25 -5.87 -4.10 -11.56
CA VAL A 25 -4.56 -3.56 -11.29
C VAL A 25 -3.61 -4.74 -11.18
N ASN A 26 -2.67 -4.84 -12.08
CA ASN A 26 -1.81 -5.99 -12.20
C ASN A 26 -0.39 -5.83 -11.71
N GLY A 27 0.21 -4.73 -11.85
CA GLY A 27 1.60 -4.55 -11.44
C GLY A 27 1.68 -4.07 -10.00
N VAL A 28 1.68 -4.99 -9.07
CA VAL A 28 1.67 -4.65 -7.65
C VAL A 28 2.91 -5.23 -6.99
N THR A 29 3.63 -4.40 -6.25
CA THR A 29 4.75 -4.85 -5.45
C THR A 29 4.29 -4.95 -4.00
N ILE A 30 4.60 -6.06 -3.35
CA ILE A 30 4.13 -6.30 -2.00
C ILE A 30 5.33 -6.60 -1.11
N SER A 31 5.37 -6.00 0.06
CA SER A 31 6.44 -6.28 1.01
C SER A 31 5.87 -6.32 2.43
N GLN A 32 6.56 -7.06 3.28
CA GLN A 32 6.23 -7.07 4.68
C GLN A 32 7.04 -5.99 5.34
N VAL A 33 6.40 -5.20 6.16
CA VAL A 33 7.06 -4.07 6.83
C VAL A 33 6.68 -4.09 8.30
N MET A 34 7.41 -3.34 9.09
CA MET A 34 7.09 -3.19 10.49
C MET A 34 6.78 -1.74 10.75
N GLY A 35 5.74 -1.50 11.48
CA GLY A 35 5.40 -0.14 11.86
C GLY A 35 5.26 -0.02 13.35
N TYR A 36 5.49 1.16 13.87
CA TYR A 36 5.14 1.42 15.25
C TYR A 36 4.61 2.85 15.32
N GLY A 37 3.87 3.10 16.37
CA GLY A 37 3.33 4.43 16.57
C GLY A 37 2.68 4.50 17.92
N THR A 38 2.20 5.66 18.26
CA THR A 38 1.49 5.82 19.50
C THR A 38 0.12 5.22 19.33
N GLN A 39 -0.16 4.17 20.08
CA GLN A 39 -1.47 3.62 20.09
C GLN A 39 -1.99 3.72 21.48
N ARG A 40 -3.17 4.39 21.63
CA ARG A 40 -3.68 4.53 22.91
C ARG A 40 -4.00 3.22 23.40
N GLY A 41 -3.91 2.90 24.55
CA GLY A 41 -4.23 1.62 25.06
C GLY A 41 -3.03 0.72 25.23
N TYR A 42 -2.00 0.98 24.47
CA TYR A 42 -0.83 0.21 24.67
C TYR A 42 0.06 0.83 25.70
N THR A 43 0.01 2.11 25.81
CA THR A 43 0.88 2.79 26.72
C THR A 43 0.64 2.41 28.13
N GLU A 44 -0.56 2.03 28.46
CA GLU A 44 -0.78 1.75 29.78
C GLU A 44 -0.30 0.44 30.15
N ILE A 45 -0.01 -0.39 29.26
CA ILE A 45 0.38 -1.68 29.60
C ILE A 45 1.79 -1.74 29.97
N VAL A 46 2.52 -0.77 29.61
CA VAL A 46 3.88 -0.78 29.78
C VAL A 46 4.36 -0.52 31.12
N ARG A 47 3.57 -0.35 32.01
CA ARG A 47 3.94 -0.29 33.26
C ARG A 47 5.17 0.33 33.52
N GLY A 48 5.37 1.37 33.42
CA GLY A 48 6.47 2.10 33.80
C GLY A 48 7.75 1.79 33.13
N SER A 49 7.76 0.91 32.36
CA SER A 49 8.98 0.67 31.80
C SER A 49 8.99 1.49 30.66
N GLU A 50 9.96 1.91 30.26
CA GLU A 50 10.01 2.75 29.30
C GLU A 50 9.76 2.10 28.25
N VAL A 51 9.44 2.43 27.52
CA VAL A 51 9.33 2.37 26.32
C VAL A 51 9.56 1.15 25.67
N ASP A 52 8.69 0.27 25.70
CA ASP A 52 8.79 -0.79 24.83
C ASP A 52 8.21 -0.33 23.55
N ILE A 53 9.01 -0.25 22.54
CA ILE A 53 8.51 0.06 21.25
C ILE A 53 7.84 -1.16 20.71
N LEU A 54 6.56 -1.08 20.50
CA LEU A 54 5.82 -2.20 19.95
C LEU A 54 5.85 -2.12 18.44
N LEU A 55 6.42 -3.14 17.83
CA LEU A 55 6.48 -3.22 16.39
C LEU A 55 5.36 -4.11 15.90
N HIS A 56 4.61 -3.61 14.94
CA HIS A 56 3.48 -4.35 14.38
C HIS A 56 3.79 -4.73 12.95
N PRO A 57 3.66 -6.00 12.60
CA PRO A 57 3.86 -6.37 11.20
C PRO A 57 2.72 -5.84 10.35
N LYS A 58 3.07 -5.31 9.22
CA LYS A 58 2.12 -4.74 8.26
C LYS A 58 2.49 -5.21 6.88
N ILE A 59 1.60 -5.01 5.94
CA ILE A 59 1.86 -5.29 4.53
C ILE A 59 1.83 -3.97 3.77
N LYS A 60 2.80 -3.77 2.91
CA LYS A 60 2.84 -2.61 2.05
C LYS A 60 2.56 -3.03 0.62
N PHE A 61 1.60 -2.39 0.00
CA PHE A 61 1.28 -2.57 -1.42
C PHE A 61 1.75 -1.34 -2.16
N GLU A 62 2.44 -1.52 -3.26
CA GLU A 62 2.91 -0.40 -4.09
C GLU A 62 2.41 -0.59 -5.50
N VAL A 63 1.76 0.43 -6.04
CA VAL A 63 1.15 0.38 -7.36
C VAL A 63 1.45 1.69 -8.06
N VAL A 64 1.79 1.63 -9.34
CA VAL A 64 1.92 2.85 -10.15
C VAL A 64 0.76 2.89 -11.12
N VAL A 65 0.03 3.99 -11.13
CA VAL A 65 -1.13 4.16 -12.00
C VAL A 65 -0.91 5.32 -12.94
N SER A 66 -1.70 5.38 -14.01
CA SER A 66 -1.43 6.27 -15.11
C SER A 66 -2.19 7.59 -15.06
N SER A 67 -3.18 7.71 -14.20
CA SER A 67 -4.02 8.92 -14.19
C SER A 67 -4.63 9.14 -12.82
N GLU A 68 -5.17 10.32 -12.61
CA GLU A 68 -5.88 10.63 -11.38
C GLU A 68 -7.15 9.79 -11.24
N GLU A 69 -7.76 9.44 -12.32
CA GLU A 69 -8.93 8.58 -12.27
C GLU A 69 -8.55 7.21 -11.72
N TRP A 70 -7.45 6.65 -12.21
CA TRP A 70 -6.97 5.39 -11.70
C TRP A 70 -6.48 5.49 -10.26
N GLU A 71 -5.93 6.64 -9.90
CA GLU A 71 -5.52 6.89 -8.52
C GLU A 71 -6.70 6.78 -7.58
N GLN A 72 -7.80 7.47 -7.89
CA GLN A 72 -8.96 7.47 -7.03
C GLN A 72 -9.60 6.08 -6.95
N LYS A 73 -9.66 5.40 -8.08
CA LYS A 73 -10.23 4.07 -8.12
C LYS A 73 -9.43 3.08 -7.27
N THR A 74 -8.11 3.17 -7.37
CA THR A 74 -7.22 2.28 -6.64
C THR A 74 -7.26 2.58 -5.14
N ILE A 75 -7.20 3.84 -4.77
CA ILE A 75 -7.27 4.24 -3.36
C ILE A 75 -8.59 3.79 -2.76
N SER A 76 -9.69 3.99 -3.47
CA SER A 76 -11.00 3.61 -2.97
C SER A 76 -11.09 2.10 -2.76
N ALA A 77 -10.56 1.32 -3.68
CA ALA A 77 -10.59 -0.13 -3.56
C ALA A 77 -9.80 -0.60 -2.35
N ILE A 78 -8.61 -0.05 -2.15
CA ILE A 78 -7.76 -0.43 -1.02
C ILE A 78 -8.42 -0.01 0.29
N GLN A 79 -8.92 1.21 0.35
CA GLN A 79 -9.50 1.76 1.56
C GLN A 79 -10.69 0.93 2.02
N LYS A 80 -11.54 0.54 1.10
CA LYS A 80 -12.70 -0.27 1.46
C LYS A 80 -12.28 -1.66 1.91
N ALA A 81 -11.33 -2.26 1.24
CA ALA A 81 -10.90 -3.62 1.55
C ALA A 81 -10.17 -3.69 2.88
N ALA A 82 -9.43 -2.65 3.23
CA ALA A 82 -8.59 -2.66 4.42
C ALA A 82 -9.29 -2.12 5.67
N PHE A 83 -10.44 -1.51 5.50
CA PHE A 83 -11.12 -0.82 6.58
C PHE A 83 -11.64 -1.76 7.67
N THR A 84 -11.33 -1.48 8.91
CA THR A 84 -12.00 -2.12 10.05
C THR A 84 -12.64 -1.08 10.96
N GLY A 85 -12.18 0.15 10.92
CA GLY A 85 -12.64 1.20 11.81
C GLY A 85 -11.85 1.29 13.10
N GLU A 86 -10.87 0.41 13.27
CA GLU A 86 -10.07 0.39 14.48
C GLU A 86 -8.73 1.08 14.27
N VAL A 87 -8.13 1.51 15.35
CA VAL A 87 -6.80 2.09 15.27
C VAL A 87 -5.86 1.01 14.74
N GLY A 88 -5.03 1.35 13.81
CA GLY A 88 -4.09 0.40 13.20
C GLY A 88 -4.45 -0.02 11.80
N ASP A 89 -5.53 0.54 11.24
CA ASP A 89 -5.92 0.21 9.87
C ASP A 89 -4.88 0.59 8.83
N GLY A 90 -4.05 1.55 9.13
CA GLY A 90 -2.98 1.94 8.23
C GLY A 90 -3.28 3.20 7.44
N LYS A 91 -2.50 3.42 6.42
CA LYS A 91 -2.58 4.65 5.64
C LYS A 91 -2.28 4.38 4.19
N ILE A 92 -2.75 5.26 3.34
CA ILE A 92 -2.49 5.22 1.91
C ILE A 92 -1.87 6.54 1.52
N PHE A 93 -0.74 6.48 0.83
CA PHE A 93 -0.05 7.67 0.36
C PHE A 93 0.00 7.63 -1.16
N SER A 94 -0.06 8.78 -1.79
CA SER A 94 0.14 8.84 -3.24
C SER A 94 1.00 10.04 -3.58
N TYR A 95 1.75 9.93 -4.66
CA TYR A 95 2.62 11.00 -5.10
C TYR A 95 2.99 10.80 -6.57
N GLU A 96 3.35 11.91 -7.19
CA GLU A 96 3.78 11.88 -8.57
C GLU A 96 5.17 11.29 -8.67
N ILE A 97 5.39 10.42 -9.63
CA ILE A 97 6.73 9.92 -9.87
C ILE A 97 7.26 10.55 -11.15
N ARG A 98 8.57 10.81 -11.17
CA ARG A 98 9.18 11.51 -12.28
C ARG A 98 9.33 10.67 -13.51
N SER A 99 9.64 9.41 -13.35
CA SER A 99 9.87 8.57 -14.51
C SER A 99 9.70 7.12 -14.13
N ALA A 100 9.46 6.30 -15.09
CA ALA A 100 9.43 4.85 -14.96
C ALA A 100 10.13 4.26 -16.16
N VAL A 101 10.91 3.23 -15.94
CA VAL A 101 11.64 2.55 -17.02
C VAL A 101 11.48 1.06 -16.82
N LYS A 102 11.06 0.38 -17.86
CA LYS A 102 10.98 -1.08 -17.80
C LYS A 102 12.36 -1.62 -18.12
N ILE A 103 12.92 -2.39 -17.22
CA ILE A 103 14.31 -2.83 -17.35
C ILE A 103 14.52 -3.68 -18.61
N ARG A 104 13.60 -4.60 -18.87
CA ARG A 104 13.79 -5.53 -19.98
C ARG A 104 13.74 -4.85 -21.35
N THR A 105 12.80 -3.97 -21.54
CA THR A 105 12.55 -3.38 -22.87
C THR A 105 13.07 -1.97 -23.04
N LYS A 106 13.41 -1.32 -21.91
CA LYS A 106 13.82 0.09 -21.87
C LYS A 106 12.67 1.05 -22.19
N GLU A 107 11.45 0.54 -22.23
CA GLU A 107 10.30 1.42 -22.41
C GLU A 107 10.17 2.35 -21.24
N THR A 108 9.71 3.56 -21.47
CA THR A 108 9.63 4.60 -20.45
C THR A 108 8.22 5.15 -20.34
N GLY A 109 7.93 5.77 -19.21
CA GLY A 109 6.67 6.46 -19.00
C GLY A 109 5.49 5.52 -19.00
N TYR A 110 4.45 5.89 -19.72
CA TYR A 110 3.25 5.09 -19.81
C TYR A 110 3.53 3.69 -20.29
N ASP A 111 4.38 3.55 -21.29
CA ASP A 111 4.66 2.24 -21.86
C ASP A 111 5.33 1.33 -20.86
N ALA A 112 6.09 1.89 -19.94
CA ALA A 112 6.73 1.08 -18.92
C ALA A 112 5.71 0.52 -17.92
N VAL A 113 4.59 1.20 -17.75
CA VAL A 113 3.61 0.85 -16.73
C VAL A 113 2.44 0.06 -17.30
N GLN A 114 2.05 0.34 -18.53
CA GLN A 114 0.84 -0.22 -19.10
C GLN A 114 1.03 -1.36 -20.06
N SER A 115 2.25 -1.76 -20.29
CA SER A 115 2.51 -2.85 -21.20
C SER A 115 1.94 -4.14 -20.63
N GLN A 116 1.55 -5.06 -21.52
CA GLN A 116 0.85 -6.27 -21.11
C GLN A 116 1.68 -7.20 -20.27
N ASP A 117 2.97 -7.16 -20.38
CA ASP A 117 3.81 -8.01 -19.56
C ASP A 117 4.32 -7.25 -18.34
N ASN A 118 3.58 -6.28 -17.89
CA ASN A 118 3.93 -5.49 -16.77
C ASN A 118 3.51 -6.17 -15.48
N LEU A 119 4.22 -7.15 -15.08
CA LEU A 119 3.92 -7.84 -13.83
C LEU A 119 5.07 -7.73 -12.88
#